data_a46a94221301862729676b0b5dc0aea8
#
_entry.id   a46a94221301862729676b0b5dc0aea8
#
_cell.length_a   1.000
_cell.length_b   1.000
_cell.length_c   1.000
_cell.angle_alpha   90.00
_cell.angle_beta   90.00
_cell.angle_gamma   90.00
#
_symmetry.space_group_name_H-M   'P 1'
#
loop_
_entity.id
_entity.type
_entity.pdbx_description
1 polymer ?
#
loop_
_entity_poly.entity_id
_entity_poly.type
_entity_poly.pdbx_seq_one_letter_code
_entity_poly.pdbx_strand_id
1 'polypeptide(L)'
;GTSRGLGDVYKRQVYVIEVNPRSSRTVPFISKATGIPMIDLAVGCMQGEKLINSKFGTGIFKERNITAVKAPVFSMSKLTDVDTFLGPEMKSTGEVMGISKNYEEAISKAFLSSGINIPSKGSVLLSIANRDKEKAKNLIKLINEKGYN
;
A
#
# COMPACT_ATOMS: atom_id res chain seq x y z
N GLY A 1 11.25 13.34 -1.32
CA GLY A 1 11.71 12.10 -0.72
C GLY A 1 10.67 11.59 0.26
N THR A 2 10.18 10.39 0.03
CA THR A 2 9.35 9.70 1.01
C THR A 2 10.29 9.15 2.08
N SER A 3 10.32 9.76 3.25
CA SER A 3 10.91 9.15 4.43
C SER A 3 10.09 7.89 4.76
N ARG A 4 10.70 6.76 4.52
CA ARG A 4 10.27 5.52 5.16
C ARG A 4 11.04 5.47 6.47
N GLY A 5 10.34 5.46 7.60
CA GLY A 5 10.97 5.10 8.84
C GLY A 5 11.61 3.71 8.67
N LEU A 6 12.91 3.66 8.52
CA LEU A 6 13.66 2.42 8.55
C LEU A 6 13.70 1.98 10.01
N GLY A 7 12.83 1.04 10.36
CA GLY A 7 12.97 0.34 11.61
C GLY A 7 14.12 -0.66 11.49
N ASP A 8 15.18 -0.46 12.23
CA ASP A 8 16.19 -1.48 12.40
C ASP A 8 15.69 -2.49 13.46
N VAL A 9 15.54 -3.73 13.06
CA VAL A 9 15.06 -4.83 13.94
C VAL A 9 16.22 -5.39 14.79
N TYR A 10 17.16 -4.56 15.18
CA TYR A 10 18.14 -4.93 16.17
C TYR A 10 17.49 -4.88 17.57
N LYS A 11 17.39 -6.00 18.23
CA LYS A 11 16.77 -6.16 19.56
C LYS A 11 15.26 -5.85 19.67
N ARG A 12 14.49 -5.99 18.57
CA ARG A 12 13.04 -5.70 18.55
C ARG A 12 12.67 -4.25 18.95
N GLN A 13 13.57 -3.32 18.74
CA GLN A 13 13.32 -1.90 18.96
C GLN A 13 13.07 -1.18 17.64
N VAL A 14 12.10 -0.29 17.64
CA VAL A 14 11.80 0.57 16.50
C VAL A 14 12.38 1.95 16.77
N TYR A 15 13.27 2.42 15.89
CA TYR A 15 13.87 3.74 15.99
C TYR A 15 13.20 4.68 14.99
N VAL A 16 12.76 5.84 15.46
CA VAL A 16 12.29 6.92 14.57
C VAL A 16 13.51 7.66 14.05
N ILE A 17 13.71 7.60 12.73
CA ILE A 17 14.83 8.30 12.06
C ILE A 17 14.45 9.74 11.77
N GLU A 18 13.26 9.95 11.20
CA GLU A 18 12.74 11.30 10.92
C GLU A 18 11.22 11.31 10.85
N VAL A 19 10.64 12.48 11.01
CA VAL A 19 9.23 12.76 10.79
C VAL A 19 9.11 13.86 9.75
N ASN A 20 8.32 13.64 8.70
CA ASN A 20 8.06 14.64 7.67
C ASN A 20 6.74 15.37 7.98
N PRO A 21 6.77 16.61 8.51
CA PRO A 21 5.56 17.36 8.84
C PRO A 21 4.96 17.98 7.57
N ARG A 22 4.28 17.17 6.79
CA ARG A 22 3.61 17.59 5.54
C ARG A 22 2.38 16.77 5.28
N SER A 23 1.47 17.28 4.44
CA SER A 23 0.38 16.49 3.88
C SER A 23 0.92 15.31 3.07
N SER A 24 0.34 14.15 3.24
CA SER A 24 0.71 12.96 2.48
C SER A 24 -0.53 12.14 2.11
N ARG A 25 -0.42 11.34 1.06
CA ARG A 25 -1.47 10.39 0.66
C ARG A 25 -1.70 9.30 1.71
N THR A 26 -0.76 9.12 2.63
CA THR A 26 -0.87 8.16 3.74
C THR A 26 -1.92 8.60 4.75
N VAL A 27 -2.15 9.90 4.95
CA VAL A 27 -3.14 10.40 5.92
C VAL A 27 -4.57 9.92 5.60
N PRO A 28 -5.12 10.12 4.38
CA PRO A 28 -6.43 9.57 4.04
C PRO A 28 -6.45 8.03 4.06
N PHE A 29 -5.36 7.35 3.72
CA PHE A 29 -5.25 5.91 3.85
C PHE A 29 -5.42 5.46 5.30
N ILE A 30 -4.68 6.04 6.23
CA ILE A 30 -4.76 5.70 7.66
C ILE A 30 -6.13 6.09 8.22
N SER A 31 -6.69 7.24 7.85
CA SER A 31 -8.03 7.66 8.27
C SER A 31 -9.08 6.63 7.90
N LYS A 32 -9.05 6.10 6.69
CA LYS A 32 -9.97 5.04 6.24
C LYS A 32 -9.72 3.71 6.94
N ALA A 33 -8.46 3.31 7.10
CA ALA A 33 -8.09 2.06 7.76
C ALA A 33 -8.49 2.04 9.23
N THR A 34 -8.29 3.15 9.93
CA THR A 34 -8.59 3.27 11.36
C THR A 34 -10.03 3.69 11.65
N GLY A 35 -10.68 4.39 10.73
CA GLY A 35 -11.97 5.06 10.94
C GLY A 35 -11.84 6.37 11.74
N ILE A 36 -10.61 6.89 11.91
CA ILE A 36 -10.35 8.15 12.59
C ILE A 36 -10.22 9.26 11.56
N PRO A 37 -11.03 10.33 11.60
CA PRO A 37 -10.97 11.44 10.66
C PRO A 37 -9.76 12.33 10.96
N MET A 38 -8.57 11.91 10.59
CA MET A 38 -7.32 12.57 10.97
C MET A 38 -7.20 13.99 10.43
N ILE A 39 -7.80 14.29 9.27
CA ILE A 39 -7.76 15.64 8.70
C ILE A 39 -8.65 16.58 9.52
N ASP A 40 -9.86 16.15 9.89
CA ASP A 40 -10.76 16.97 10.72
C ASP A 40 -10.14 17.25 12.09
N LEU A 41 -9.52 16.24 12.70
CA LEU A 41 -8.80 16.41 13.97
C LEU A 41 -7.63 17.37 13.83
N ALA A 42 -6.88 17.30 12.73
CA ALA A 42 -5.77 18.23 12.49
C ALA A 42 -6.26 19.66 12.33
N VAL A 43 -7.36 19.88 11.59
CA VAL A 43 -8.00 21.19 11.44
C VAL A 43 -8.47 21.72 12.80
N GLY A 44 -9.16 20.91 13.57
CA GLY A 44 -9.58 21.30 14.94
C GLY A 44 -8.39 21.72 15.82
N CYS A 45 -7.30 20.96 15.79
CA CYS A 45 -6.07 21.31 16.50
C CYS A 45 -5.46 22.64 16.02
N MET A 46 -5.48 22.92 14.72
CA MET A 46 -5.02 24.20 14.16
C MET A 46 -5.91 25.37 14.62
N GLN A 47 -7.17 25.11 14.91
CA GLN A 47 -8.12 26.08 15.47
C GLN A 47 -8.06 26.22 16.99
N GLY A 48 -7.14 25.50 17.63
CA GLY A 48 -6.92 25.56 19.08
C GLY A 48 -7.63 24.48 19.90
N GLU A 49 -8.33 23.54 19.25
CA GLU A 49 -8.91 22.40 19.95
C GLU A 49 -7.82 21.47 20.47
N LYS A 50 -8.02 20.93 21.66
CA LYS A 50 -7.09 19.96 22.23
C LYS A 50 -7.50 18.55 21.81
N LEU A 51 -6.58 17.79 21.21
CA LEU A 51 -6.82 16.42 20.77
C LEU A 51 -7.35 15.50 21.87
N ILE A 52 -6.93 15.73 23.12
CA ILE A 52 -7.42 14.97 24.29
C ILE A 52 -8.93 15.10 24.52
N ASN A 53 -9.54 16.18 24.04
CA ASN A 53 -10.98 16.40 24.16
C ASN A 53 -11.77 15.73 23.03
N SER A 54 -11.08 15.18 22.04
CA SER A 54 -11.74 14.44 20.96
C SER A 54 -12.26 13.09 21.45
N LYS A 55 -13.33 12.60 20.84
CA LYS A 55 -13.86 11.26 21.14
C LYS A 55 -12.87 10.11 20.77
N PHE A 56 -11.83 10.43 20.06
CA PHE A 56 -10.81 9.46 19.65
C PHE A 56 -9.64 9.37 20.61
N GLY A 57 -9.53 10.30 21.56
CA GLY A 57 -8.48 10.34 22.57
C GLY A 57 -7.09 10.62 22.01
N THR A 58 -6.08 10.21 22.77
CA THR A 58 -4.66 10.32 22.42
C THR A 58 -3.96 8.98 22.63
N GLY A 59 -2.76 8.84 22.08
CA GLY A 59 -1.93 7.64 22.22
C GLY A 59 -1.98 6.72 21.00
N ILE A 60 -1.65 5.45 21.19
CA ILE A 60 -1.62 4.45 20.14
C ILE A 60 -3.02 3.92 19.88
N PHE A 61 -3.46 3.97 18.63
CA PHE A 61 -4.74 3.43 18.22
C PHE A 61 -4.77 1.89 18.39
N LYS A 62 -5.89 1.40 18.93
CA LYS A 62 -6.07 -0.05 19.10
C LYS A 62 -6.16 -0.73 17.76
N GLU A 63 -5.38 -1.79 17.60
CA GLU A 63 -5.36 -2.60 16.38
C GLU A 63 -6.77 -3.13 16.03
N ARG A 64 -7.10 -3.06 14.76
CA ARG A 64 -8.36 -3.60 14.19
C ARG A 64 -8.05 -4.89 13.46
N ASN A 65 -8.99 -5.83 13.50
CA ASN A 65 -8.88 -7.08 12.72
C ASN A 65 -9.23 -6.83 11.25
N ILE A 66 -8.38 -6.06 10.58
CA ILE A 66 -8.47 -5.77 9.15
C ILE A 66 -7.09 -5.77 8.53
N THR A 67 -7.02 -6.10 7.25
CA THR A 67 -5.86 -5.90 6.39
C THR A 67 -6.14 -4.73 5.46
N ALA A 68 -5.28 -3.74 5.45
CA ALA A 68 -5.34 -2.60 4.54
C ALA A 68 -4.10 -2.59 3.65
N VAL A 69 -4.30 -2.67 2.35
CA VAL A 69 -3.25 -2.69 1.33
C VAL A 69 -3.29 -1.39 0.55
N LYS A 70 -2.14 -0.73 0.45
CA LYS A 70 -1.96 0.47 -0.37
C LYS A 70 -1.18 0.10 -1.63
N ALA A 71 -1.73 0.42 -2.79
CA ALA A 71 -1.08 0.19 -4.08
C ALA A 71 -0.89 1.50 -4.86
N PRO A 72 0.21 1.65 -5.61
CA PRO A 72 0.42 2.81 -6.48
C PRO A 72 -0.48 2.73 -7.71
N VAL A 73 -0.81 3.91 -8.26
CA VAL A 73 -1.44 4.06 -9.57
C VAL A 73 -0.45 4.75 -10.50
N PHE A 74 -0.34 4.23 -11.72
CA PHE A 74 0.52 4.78 -12.76
C PHE A 74 -0.32 5.24 -13.95
N SER A 75 -0.03 6.43 -14.46
CA SER A 75 -0.70 6.99 -15.65
C SER A 75 0.10 6.75 -16.94
N MET A 76 1.09 5.86 -16.92
CA MET A 76 1.98 5.62 -18.06
C MET A 76 1.24 5.18 -19.32
N SER A 77 0.16 4.41 -19.19
CA SER A 77 -0.67 3.98 -20.32
C SER A 77 -1.40 5.12 -21.04
N LYS A 78 -1.48 6.30 -20.44
CA LYS A 78 -2.12 7.51 -21.00
C LYS A 78 -1.11 8.48 -21.58
N LEU A 79 0.17 8.24 -21.39
CA LEU A 79 1.27 9.10 -21.81
C LEU A 79 2.04 8.37 -22.90
N THR A 80 2.06 8.95 -24.10
CA THR A 80 2.92 8.47 -25.20
C THR A 80 4.37 8.82 -24.92
N ASP A 81 5.29 7.97 -25.34
CA ASP A 81 6.74 8.18 -25.29
C ASP A 81 7.34 8.33 -23.87
N VAL A 82 6.64 7.84 -22.83
CA VAL A 82 7.18 7.80 -21.48
C VAL A 82 7.80 6.45 -21.19
N ASP A 83 9.02 6.49 -20.67
CA ASP A 83 9.70 5.28 -20.19
C ASP A 83 8.91 4.66 -19.00
N THR A 84 8.43 3.44 -19.21
CA THR A 84 7.64 2.69 -18.21
C THR A 84 8.52 1.96 -17.19
N PHE A 85 9.84 2.02 -17.35
CA PHE A 85 10.76 1.37 -16.41
C PHE A 85 10.73 2.04 -15.04
N LEU A 86 10.61 1.24 -13.99
CA LEU A 86 10.62 1.73 -12.61
C LEU A 86 12.05 1.84 -12.11
N GLY A 87 12.45 3.05 -11.76
CA GLY A 87 13.73 3.40 -11.16
C GLY A 87 13.57 3.92 -9.72
N PRO A 88 14.60 4.55 -9.17
CA PRO A 88 14.58 5.12 -7.83
C PRO A 88 13.63 6.32 -7.70
N GLU A 89 13.23 6.90 -8.81
CA GLU A 89 12.33 8.04 -8.86
C GLU A 89 10.87 7.63 -8.67
N MET A 90 10.07 8.51 -8.06
CA MET A 90 8.66 8.27 -7.90
C MET A 90 7.91 8.57 -9.21
N LYS A 91 7.43 7.53 -9.89
CA LYS A 91 6.63 7.65 -11.13
C LYS A 91 5.11 7.45 -10.91
N SER A 92 4.70 7.13 -9.69
CA SER A 92 3.28 6.96 -9.37
C SER A 92 2.53 8.29 -9.37
N THR A 93 1.34 8.32 -9.97
CA THR A 93 0.46 9.50 -10.07
C THR A 93 -0.63 9.50 -9.02
N GLY A 94 -0.88 8.37 -8.37
CA GLY A 94 -1.91 8.19 -7.36
C GLY A 94 -1.62 6.99 -6.46
N GLU A 95 -2.50 6.81 -5.48
CA GLU A 95 -2.52 5.65 -4.61
C GLU A 95 -3.96 5.21 -4.40
N VAL A 96 -4.17 3.90 -4.33
CA VAL A 96 -5.46 3.27 -4.07
C VAL A 96 -5.34 2.35 -2.87
N MET A 97 -6.49 1.91 -2.36
CA MET A 97 -6.55 1.08 -1.19
C MET A 97 -7.51 -0.10 -1.38
N GLY A 98 -7.07 -1.27 -0.91
CA GLY A 98 -7.95 -2.41 -0.65
C GLY A 98 -8.04 -2.67 0.85
N ILE A 99 -9.24 -2.89 1.36
CA ILE A 99 -9.48 -3.25 2.76
C ILE A 99 -10.32 -4.53 2.82
N SER A 100 -9.89 -5.47 3.65
CA SER A 100 -10.64 -6.68 3.99
C SER A 100 -10.16 -7.25 5.32
N LYS A 101 -10.86 -8.24 5.84
CA LYS A 101 -10.36 -9.11 6.91
C LYS A 101 -9.35 -10.12 6.39
N ASN A 102 -9.43 -10.46 5.11
CA ASN A 102 -8.57 -11.42 4.43
C ASN A 102 -7.51 -10.66 3.61
N TYR A 103 -6.26 -11.13 3.71
CA TYR A 103 -5.11 -10.50 3.04
C TYR A 103 -5.22 -10.58 1.52
N GLU A 104 -5.56 -11.74 0.98
CA GLU A 104 -5.66 -11.97 -0.47
C GLU A 104 -6.78 -11.12 -1.09
N GLU A 105 -7.90 -10.98 -0.38
CA GLU A 105 -8.99 -10.12 -0.80
C GLU A 105 -8.60 -8.64 -0.76
N ALA A 106 -7.87 -8.21 0.28
CA ALA A 106 -7.39 -6.84 0.36
C ALA A 106 -6.43 -6.49 -0.80
N ILE A 107 -5.50 -7.41 -1.15
CA ILE A 107 -4.63 -7.26 -2.32
C ILE A 107 -5.44 -7.21 -3.62
N SER A 108 -6.38 -8.13 -3.79
CA SER A 108 -7.22 -8.17 -5.00
C SER A 108 -7.98 -6.86 -5.19
N LYS A 109 -8.58 -6.32 -4.13
CA LYS A 109 -9.25 -5.01 -4.14
C LYS A 109 -8.30 -3.87 -4.49
N ALA A 110 -7.08 -3.89 -3.96
CA ALA A 110 -6.07 -2.87 -4.26
C ALA A 110 -5.65 -2.93 -5.74
N PHE A 111 -5.44 -4.12 -6.31
CA PHE A 111 -5.11 -4.29 -7.73
C PHE A 111 -6.24 -3.83 -8.64
N LEU A 112 -7.45 -4.26 -8.40
CA LEU A 112 -8.62 -3.80 -9.17
C LEU A 112 -8.75 -2.28 -9.13
N SER A 113 -8.57 -1.68 -7.96
CA SER A 113 -8.64 -0.23 -7.78
C SER A 113 -7.48 0.51 -8.46
N SER A 114 -6.34 -0.14 -8.65
CA SER A 114 -5.20 0.44 -9.39
C SER A 114 -5.31 0.27 -10.92
N GLY A 115 -6.36 -0.38 -11.40
CA GLY A 115 -6.56 -0.69 -12.81
C GLY A 115 -5.86 -1.97 -13.27
N ILE A 116 -5.28 -2.73 -12.36
CA ILE A 116 -4.69 -4.05 -12.66
C ILE A 116 -5.81 -5.08 -12.61
N ASN A 117 -6.22 -5.53 -13.77
CA ASN A 117 -7.20 -6.60 -13.91
C ASN A 117 -6.47 -7.89 -14.33
N ILE A 118 -6.57 -8.91 -13.49
CA ILE A 118 -6.03 -10.24 -13.81
C ILE A 118 -7.15 -11.00 -14.53
N PRO A 119 -7.00 -11.31 -15.83
CA PRO A 119 -8.02 -12.05 -16.56
C PRO A 119 -8.17 -13.45 -15.95
N SER A 120 -9.38 -14.01 -15.98
CA SER A 120 -9.64 -15.35 -15.44
C SER A 120 -9.09 -16.51 -16.30
N LYS A 121 -8.65 -16.22 -17.51
CA LYS A 121 -8.07 -17.18 -18.47
C LYS A 121 -7.02 -16.47 -19.32
N GLY A 122 -6.04 -17.20 -19.80
CA GLY A 122 -5.03 -16.67 -20.72
C GLY A 122 -3.69 -17.36 -20.58
N SER A 123 -2.68 -16.77 -21.21
CA SER A 123 -1.29 -17.24 -21.10
C SER A 123 -0.50 -16.30 -20.20
N VAL A 124 0.34 -16.87 -19.34
CA VAL A 124 1.19 -16.14 -18.40
C VAL A 124 2.64 -16.24 -18.85
N LEU A 125 3.26 -15.11 -19.18
CA LEU A 125 4.68 -15.02 -19.42
C LEU A 125 5.42 -14.80 -18.11
N LEU A 126 6.26 -15.75 -17.72
CA LEU A 126 7.09 -15.67 -16.51
C LEU A 126 8.55 -15.39 -16.87
N SER A 127 9.07 -14.26 -16.43
CA SER A 127 10.49 -13.93 -16.51
C SER A 127 11.07 -13.90 -15.09
N ILE A 128 11.92 -14.89 -14.78
CA ILE A 128 12.42 -15.11 -13.42
C ILE A 128 13.94 -15.26 -13.45
N ALA A 129 14.62 -14.63 -12.51
CA ALA A 129 16.07 -14.77 -12.36
C ALA A 129 16.47 -16.23 -12.12
N ASN A 130 17.61 -16.66 -12.67
CA ASN A 130 18.05 -18.06 -12.59
C ASN A 130 18.09 -18.61 -11.17
N ARG A 131 18.51 -17.79 -10.20
CA ARG A 131 18.58 -18.16 -8.77
C ARG A 131 17.22 -18.48 -8.15
N ASP A 132 16.11 -17.99 -8.72
CA ASP A 132 14.77 -18.12 -8.17
C ASP A 132 13.89 -19.13 -8.94
N LYS A 133 14.40 -19.71 -10.05
CA LYS A 133 13.64 -20.64 -10.90
C LYS A 133 13.12 -21.86 -10.15
N GLU A 134 13.90 -22.42 -9.22
CA GLU A 134 13.47 -23.58 -8.44
C GLU A 134 12.27 -23.23 -7.55
N LYS A 135 12.28 -22.05 -6.91
CA LYS A 135 11.16 -21.58 -6.10
C LYS A 135 9.91 -21.33 -6.92
N ALA A 136 10.09 -20.95 -8.18
CA ALA A 136 8.98 -20.65 -9.08
C ALA A 136 8.22 -21.89 -9.56
N LYS A 137 8.76 -23.09 -9.44
CA LYS A 137 8.09 -24.33 -9.89
C LYS A 137 6.69 -24.49 -9.25
N ASN A 138 6.57 -24.22 -7.97
CA ASN A 138 5.29 -24.28 -7.27
C ASN A 138 4.31 -23.23 -7.78
N LEU A 139 4.77 -22.02 -8.09
CA LEU A 139 3.96 -20.96 -8.68
C LEU A 139 3.45 -21.36 -10.06
N ILE A 140 4.31 -21.92 -10.92
CA ILE A 140 3.95 -22.39 -12.26
C ILE A 140 2.87 -23.45 -12.17
N LYS A 141 3.04 -24.43 -11.27
CA LYS A 141 2.04 -25.48 -11.04
C LYS A 141 0.69 -24.88 -10.64
N LEU A 142 0.69 -23.95 -9.71
CA LEU A 142 -0.53 -23.28 -9.26
C LEU A 142 -1.22 -22.49 -10.39
N ILE A 143 -0.43 -21.79 -11.23
CA ILE A 143 -0.94 -21.04 -12.39
C ILE A 143 -1.63 -21.99 -13.37
N ASN A 144 -1.01 -23.14 -13.68
CA ASN A 144 -1.60 -24.16 -14.55
C ASN A 144 -2.87 -24.78 -13.95
N GLU A 145 -2.86 -25.08 -12.64
CA GLU A 145 -4.04 -25.58 -11.93
C GLU A 145 -5.23 -24.59 -11.96
N LYS A 146 -4.94 -23.30 -12.07
CA LYS A 146 -5.97 -22.24 -12.23
C LYS A 146 -6.43 -22.06 -13.69
N GLY A 147 -5.92 -22.84 -14.64
CA GLY A 147 -6.33 -22.84 -16.04
C GLY A 147 -5.66 -21.79 -16.90
N TYR A 148 -4.52 -21.28 -16.50
CA TYR A 148 -3.64 -20.48 -17.36
C TYR A 148 -2.62 -21.36 -18.06
N ASN A 149 -2.23 -20.95 -19.29
CA ASN A 149 -1.19 -21.59 -20.09
C ASN A 149 0.15 -20.88 -19.93
#